data_d5b2585ed47f77097ce2cf5b02f05e64
#
_entry.id   d5b2585ed47f77097ce2cf5b02f05e64
#
_cell.length_a   1.000
_cell.length_b   1.000
_cell.length_c   1.000
_cell.angle_alpha   90.00
_cell.angle_beta   90.00
_cell.angle_gamma   90.00
#
_symmetry.space_group_name_H-M   'P 1'
#
loop_
_entity.id
_entity.type
_entity.pdbx_description
1 polymer ?
#
loop_
_entity_poly.entity_id
_entity_poly.type
_entity_poly.pdbx_seq_one_letter_code
_entity_poly.pdbx_strand_id
1 'polypeptide(L)'
;KKRQELILDKMSKVINPDTGKPYLTKEECEAAKAEPLNFTDTSGDASELVKTDGIEINNWFVEQLIKDVTTDLAQAKSISYEAAQRLVNNSGYQIYCTMDPDIQKIAEDVYADLSNLNVHSAKGHQLQSGITIMDPYTGNIVGMVGAMGPKTQNLVDNYAVQKHQVGSSIKPLTVYSAALDAGAVTPATTFDNYPVELMNNSPWPKNSPNTYTGRTMIGEGVRRSINTIAVQTVEALGVVDSYAYATEKLGLSLVPEDMAVSPLAMGGLTY
;
A
#
# COMPACT_ATOMS: atom_id res chain seq x y z
N LYS A 1 -31.75 -1.35 17.52
CA LYS A 1 -32.53 -2.30 18.31
C LYS A 1 -32.72 -3.64 17.60
N LYS A 2 -33.30 -3.75 16.40
CA LYS A 2 -33.49 -5.02 15.65
C LYS A 2 -32.22 -5.86 15.52
N ARG A 3 -31.05 -5.25 15.28
CA ARG A 3 -29.78 -5.96 15.18
C ARG A 3 -29.29 -6.49 16.54
N GLN A 4 -29.49 -5.73 17.61
CA GLN A 4 -29.20 -6.15 18.99
C GLN A 4 -30.06 -7.37 19.35
N GLU A 5 -31.38 -7.31 19.13
CA GLU A 5 -32.32 -8.39 19.40
C GLU A 5 -31.91 -9.67 18.66
N LEU A 6 -31.52 -9.58 17.38
CA LEU A 6 -31.06 -10.71 16.58
C LEU A 6 -29.78 -11.35 17.16
N ILE A 7 -28.84 -10.52 17.65
CA ILE A 7 -27.58 -11.02 18.25
C ILE A 7 -27.89 -11.73 19.57
N LEU A 8 -28.69 -11.13 20.44
CA LEU A 8 -29.08 -11.71 21.72
C LEU A 8 -29.85 -13.03 21.54
N ASP A 9 -30.73 -13.13 20.55
CA ASP A 9 -31.43 -14.36 20.18
C ASP A 9 -30.47 -15.46 19.71
N LYS A 10 -29.43 -15.10 18.98
CA LYS A 10 -28.39 -16.05 18.60
C LYS A 10 -27.56 -16.51 19.79
N MET A 11 -27.17 -15.60 20.68
CA MET A 11 -26.39 -15.94 21.88
C MET A 11 -27.16 -16.85 22.85
N SER A 12 -28.47 -16.79 22.89
CA SER A 12 -29.31 -17.68 23.69
C SER A 12 -29.50 -19.07 23.08
N LYS A 13 -29.12 -19.26 21.81
CA LYS A 13 -29.26 -20.55 21.07
C LYS A 13 -27.94 -21.24 20.82
N VAL A 14 -26.85 -20.49 20.68
CA VAL A 14 -25.50 -21.02 20.40
C VAL A 14 -24.89 -21.52 21.69
N ILE A 15 -24.44 -22.78 21.67
CA ILE A 15 -23.77 -23.41 22.80
C ILE A 15 -22.31 -22.92 22.86
N ASN A 16 -21.89 -22.44 24.01
CA ASN A 16 -20.51 -22.14 24.30
C ASN A 16 -19.73 -23.46 24.42
N PRO A 17 -18.70 -23.70 23.57
CA PRO A 17 -17.97 -24.95 23.54
C PRO A 17 -17.22 -25.25 24.85
N ASP A 18 -16.85 -24.22 25.64
CA ASP A 18 -16.10 -24.39 26.87
C ASP A 18 -16.97 -24.77 28.06
N THR A 19 -18.24 -24.37 28.06
CA THR A 19 -19.16 -24.60 29.17
C THR A 19 -20.26 -25.55 28.88
N GLY A 20 -20.49 -25.93 27.61
CA GLY A 20 -21.59 -26.79 27.15
C GLY A 20 -23.00 -26.15 27.36
N LYS A 21 -23.08 -24.84 27.66
CA LYS A 21 -24.33 -24.12 27.87
C LYS A 21 -24.48 -23.00 26.85
N PRO A 22 -25.68 -22.46 26.61
CA PRO A 22 -25.84 -21.25 25.81
C PRO A 22 -25.04 -20.09 26.37
N TYR A 23 -24.60 -19.17 25.48
CA TYR A 23 -23.90 -17.94 25.91
C TYR A 23 -24.76 -17.06 26.82
N LEU A 24 -26.09 -17.07 26.64
CA LEU A 24 -27.06 -16.41 27.49
C LEU A 24 -28.21 -17.36 27.80
N THR A 25 -28.74 -17.31 29.00
CA THR A 25 -30.03 -17.91 29.34
C THR A 25 -31.17 -17.14 28.64
N LYS A 26 -32.36 -17.72 28.60
CA LYS A 26 -33.51 -17.02 28.03
C LYS A 26 -33.88 -15.79 28.86
N GLU A 27 -33.77 -15.89 30.17
CA GLU A 27 -34.04 -14.78 31.11
C GLU A 27 -33.06 -13.61 30.90
N GLU A 28 -31.77 -13.91 30.79
CA GLU A 28 -30.74 -12.91 30.50
C GLU A 28 -30.94 -12.27 29.12
N CYS A 29 -31.31 -13.05 28.12
CA CYS A 29 -31.60 -12.55 26.79
C CYS A 29 -32.78 -11.57 26.78
N GLU A 30 -33.89 -11.89 27.46
CA GLU A 30 -35.03 -11.01 27.54
C GLU A 30 -34.77 -9.76 28.39
N ALA A 31 -34.03 -9.89 29.48
CA ALA A 31 -33.57 -8.75 30.28
C ALA A 31 -32.71 -7.79 29.44
N ALA A 32 -31.73 -8.29 28.70
CA ALA A 32 -30.87 -7.48 27.83
C ALA A 32 -31.61 -6.82 26.66
N LYS A 33 -32.68 -7.44 26.13
CA LYS A 33 -33.54 -6.84 25.14
C LYS A 33 -34.39 -5.70 25.69
N ALA A 34 -34.80 -5.80 26.95
CA ALA A 34 -35.60 -4.78 27.64
C ALA A 34 -34.78 -3.52 27.95
N GLU A 35 -33.46 -3.64 28.07
CA GLU A 35 -32.61 -2.49 28.34
C GLU A 35 -32.66 -1.48 27.16
N PRO A 36 -32.81 -0.18 27.45
CA PRO A 36 -32.70 0.85 26.44
C PRO A 36 -31.27 0.91 25.90
N LEU A 37 -31.11 1.00 24.58
CA LEU A 37 -29.83 1.34 23.98
C LEU A 37 -29.50 2.79 24.29
N ASN A 38 -28.60 3.04 25.18
CA ASN A 38 -28.05 4.36 25.41
C ASN A 38 -26.99 4.63 24.32
N PHE A 39 -27.41 5.24 23.23
CA PHE A 39 -26.47 5.88 22.31
C PHE A 39 -26.08 7.22 22.93
N THR A 40 -24.80 7.45 23.14
CA THR A 40 -24.31 8.82 23.31
C THR A 40 -24.74 9.61 22.09
N ASP A 41 -25.48 10.69 22.31
CA ASP A 41 -25.93 11.57 21.22
C ASP A 41 -24.69 12.18 20.57
N THR A 42 -24.45 11.78 19.31
CA THR A 42 -23.33 12.25 18.51
C THR A 42 -23.68 13.50 17.70
N SER A 43 -24.75 14.20 18.06
CA SER A 43 -25.11 15.50 17.47
C SER A 43 -24.24 16.67 17.99
N GLY A 44 -23.36 16.44 18.95
CA GLY A 44 -22.30 17.36 19.36
C GLY A 44 -21.12 17.34 18.40
N ASP A 45 -20.45 18.48 18.30
CA ASP A 45 -19.28 18.75 17.46
C ASP A 45 -18.30 17.55 17.40
N ALA A 46 -18.01 17.09 16.20
CA ALA A 46 -17.14 15.92 15.96
C ALA A 46 -15.73 16.06 16.63
N SER A 47 -15.36 17.26 17.05
CA SER A 47 -14.14 17.55 17.80
C SER A 47 -14.17 17.05 19.25
N GLU A 48 -15.34 16.80 19.85
CA GLU A 48 -15.47 16.28 21.21
C GLU A 48 -15.58 14.74 21.29
N LEU A 49 -15.76 14.06 20.15
CA LEU A 49 -15.95 12.61 20.11
C LEU A 49 -14.68 11.79 20.25
N VAL A 50 -13.51 12.41 20.27
CA VAL A 50 -12.24 11.71 20.44
C VAL A 50 -11.65 12.04 21.82
N LYS A 51 -12.38 11.78 22.88
CA LYS A 51 -11.73 11.37 24.12
C LYS A 51 -11.33 9.90 23.95
N THR A 52 -10.20 9.69 23.30
CA THR A 52 -9.46 8.42 23.35
C THR A 52 -8.85 8.30 24.77
N ASP A 53 -9.72 8.24 25.79
CA ASP A 53 -9.28 8.01 27.15
C ASP A 53 -8.60 6.63 27.21
N GLY A 54 -7.29 6.63 26.99
CA GLY A 54 -6.44 5.47 27.17
C GLY A 54 -6.10 4.63 25.92
N ILE A 55 -6.53 4.99 24.71
CA ILE A 55 -6.04 4.33 23.49
C ILE A 55 -4.79 5.05 23.02
N GLU A 56 -3.64 4.41 23.14
CA GLU A 56 -2.38 4.90 22.58
C GLU A 56 -2.46 4.91 21.05
N ILE A 57 -2.15 6.05 20.44
CA ILE A 57 -2.06 6.16 18.99
C ILE A 57 -0.67 5.68 18.59
N ASN A 58 -0.62 4.54 17.93
CA ASN A 58 0.62 4.00 17.37
C ASN A 58 1.13 4.91 16.25
N ASN A 59 2.44 5.06 16.14
CA ASN A 59 3.04 5.66 14.97
C ASN A 59 2.80 4.79 13.72
N TRP A 60 3.05 5.34 12.53
CA TRP A 60 2.78 4.66 11.27
C TRP A 60 3.54 3.34 11.11
N PHE A 61 4.80 3.32 11.55
CA PHE A 61 5.65 2.12 11.48
C PHE A 61 5.13 1.02 12.39
N VAL A 62 4.85 1.35 13.66
CA VAL A 62 4.37 0.38 14.66
C VAL A 62 3.01 -0.20 14.26
N GLU A 63 2.11 0.61 13.72
CA GLU A 63 0.81 0.13 13.26
C GLU A 63 0.95 -0.87 12.09
N GLN A 64 1.82 -0.57 11.12
CA GLN A 64 2.11 -1.51 10.03
C GLN A 64 2.80 -2.76 10.53
N LEU A 65 3.79 -2.63 11.44
CA LEU A 65 4.49 -3.76 12.06
C LEU A 65 3.52 -4.73 12.75
N ILE A 66 2.58 -4.22 13.54
CA ILE A 66 1.55 -5.04 14.21
C ILE A 66 0.72 -5.81 13.18
N LYS A 67 0.35 -5.16 12.08
CA LYS A 67 -0.41 -5.79 10.99
C LYS A 67 0.39 -6.89 10.31
N ASP A 68 1.66 -6.65 10.01
CA ASP A 68 2.54 -7.61 9.36
C ASP A 68 2.79 -8.84 10.27
N VAL A 69 3.18 -8.60 11.52
CA VAL A 69 3.39 -9.67 12.52
C VAL A 69 2.11 -10.49 12.73
N THR A 70 0.95 -9.84 12.76
CA THR A 70 -0.35 -10.54 12.88
C THR A 70 -0.61 -11.43 11.68
N THR A 71 -0.31 -10.94 10.48
CA THR A 71 -0.49 -11.68 9.22
C THR A 71 0.45 -12.89 9.16
N ASP A 72 1.72 -12.69 9.48
CA ASP A 72 2.74 -13.74 9.48
C ASP A 72 2.41 -14.82 10.54
N LEU A 73 1.98 -14.39 11.72
CA LEU A 73 1.57 -15.31 12.78
C LEU A 73 0.33 -16.15 12.39
N ALA A 74 -0.65 -15.51 11.74
CA ALA A 74 -1.84 -16.18 11.22
C ALA A 74 -1.45 -17.27 10.22
N GLN A 75 -0.56 -16.94 9.28
CA GLN A 75 -0.06 -17.87 8.28
C GLN A 75 0.78 -18.99 8.92
N ALA A 76 1.75 -18.65 9.77
CA ALA A 76 2.63 -19.63 10.41
C ALA A 76 1.90 -20.64 11.29
N LYS A 77 0.82 -20.20 11.96
CA LYS A 77 0.00 -21.06 12.84
C LYS A 77 -1.24 -21.64 12.14
N SER A 78 -1.50 -21.26 10.87
CA SER A 78 -2.71 -21.64 10.13
C SER A 78 -4.00 -21.31 10.88
N ILE A 79 -4.07 -20.12 11.48
CA ILE A 79 -5.22 -19.58 12.21
C ILE A 79 -5.78 -18.34 11.54
N SER A 80 -6.99 -17.89 11.95
CA SER A 80 -7.54 -16.65 11.41
C SER A 80 -6.76 -15.41 11.87
N TYR A 81 -6.86 -14.33 11.11
CA TYR A 81 -6.23 -13.04 11.45
C TYR A 81 -6.66 -12.54 12.83
N GLU A 82 -7.95 -12.65 13.17
CA GLU A 82 -8.49 -12.22 14.47
C GLU A 82 -7.94 -13.08 15.63
N ALA A 83 -7.71 -14.37 15.40
CA ALA A 83 -7.09 -15.25 16.40
C ALA A 83 -5.61 -14.87 16.60
N ALA A 84 -4.88 -14.61 15.51
CA ALA A 84 -3.49 -14.15 15.59
C ALA A 84 -3.39 -12.78 16.27
N GLN A 85 -4.28 -11.83 15.97
CA GLN A 85 -4.33 -10.52 16.60
C GLN A 85 -4.53 -10.61 18.12
N ARG A 86 -5.42 -11.52 18.57
CA ARG A 86 -5.57 -11.79 20.02
C ARG A 86 -4.30 -12.32 20.64
N LEU A 87 -3.56 -13.19 19.95
CA LEU A 87 -2.27 -13.68 20.44
C LEU A 87 -1.23 -12.55 20.51
N VAL A 88 -1.09 -11.74 19.47
CA VAL A 88 -0.16 -10.59 19.46
C VAL A 88 -0.45 -9.67 20.65
N ASN A 89 -1.72 -9.36 20.91
CA ASN A 89 -2.10 -8.40 21.96
C ASN A 89 -2.03 -8.97 23.39
N ASN A 90 -2.20 -10.28 23.58
CA ASN A 90 -2.43 -10.83 24.91
C ASN A 90 -1.41 -11.88 25.39
N SER A 91 -0.50 -12.35 24.50
CA SER A 91 0.42 -13.45 24.84
C SER A 91 1.81 -13.01 25.28
N GLY A 92 2.04 -11.71 25.45
CA GLY A 92 3.31 -11.18 25.95
C GLY A 92 4.47 -11.32 24.95
N TYR A 93 4.20 -11.34 23.64
CA TYR A 93 5.26 -11.34 22.64
C TYR A 93 6.15 -10.11 22.75
N GLN A 94 7.45 -10.33 22.62
CA GLN A 94 8.43 -9.26 22.41
C GLN A 94 8.73 -9.20 20.90
N ILE A 95 8.45 -8.06 20.30
CA ILE A 95 8.61 -7.84 18.85
C ILE A 95 9.84 -6.95 18.64
N TYR A 96 10.87 -7.50 18.01
CA TYR A 96 12.07 -6.76 17.60
C TYR A 96 11.88 -6.28 16.18
N CYS A 97 12.12 -5.01 15.92
CA CYS A 97 11.95 -4.39 14.60
C CYS A 97 13.16 -3.55 14.21
N THR A 98 13.16 -3.09 12.98
CA THR A 98 14.23 -2.30 12.37
C THR A 98 14.00 -0.80 12.44
N MET A 99 12.92 -0.35 13.08
CA MET A 99 12.62 1.08 13.21
C MET A 99 13.74 1.81 13.94
N ASP A 100 14.20 2.90 13.32
CA ASP A 100 15.01 3.91 13.99
C ASP A 100 14.07 4.99 14.57
N PRO A 101 13.98 5.14 15.90
CA PRO A 101 13.05 6.09 16.50
C PRO A 101 13.30 7.55 16.13
N ASP A 102 14.55 7.94 15.89
CA ASP A 102 14.91 9.30 15.54
C ASP A 102 14.51 9.59 14.08
N ILE A 103 14.79 8.66 13.17
CA ILE A 103 14.37 8.75 11.76
C ILE A 103 12.83 8.77 11.67
N GLN A 104 12.15 7.88 12.40
CA GLN A 104 10.69 7.82 12.43
C GLN A 104 10.10 9.16 12.90
N LYS A 105 10.62 9.69 14.01
CA LYS A 105 10.16 10.97 14.57
C LYS A 105 10.37 12.12 13.58
N ILE A 106 11.54 12.23 12.97
CA ILE A 106 11.81 13.29 11.97
C ILE A 106 10.85 13.18 10.80
N ALA A 107 10.62 11.97 10.29
CA ALA A 107 9.71 11.75 9.18
C ALA A 107 8.26 12.16 9.54
N GLU A 108 7.79 11.80 10.72
CA GLU A 108 6.45 12.20 11.20
C GLU A 108 6.33 13.71 11.43
N ASP A 109 7.35 14.36 12.01
CA ASP A 109 7.36 15.81 12.20
C ASP A 109 7.27 16.55 10.85
N VAL A 110 8.00 16.08 9.82
CA VAL A 110 7.94 16.66 8.46
C VAL A 110 6.56 16.45 7.83
N TYR A 111 5.97 15.27 7.98
CA TYR A 111 4.68 14.94 7.39
C TYR A 111 3.49 15.58 8.12
N ALA A 112 3.64 15.86 9.42
CA ALA A 112 2.61 16.55 10.20
C ALA A 112 2.36 17.97 9.72
N ASP A 113 3.37 18.65 9.16
CA ASP A 113 3.24 19.99 8.61
C ASP A 113 2.78 19.96 7.15
N LEU A 114 1.50 20.24 6.93
CA LEU A 114 0.88 20.28 5.60
C LEU A 114 1.52 21.32 4.66
N SER A 115 2.24 22.31 5.19
CA SER A 115 2.92 23.31 4.36
C SER A 115 4.09 22.73 3.57
N ASN A 116 4.65 21.60 4.00
CA ASN A 116 5.72 20.88 3.30
C ASN A 116 5.25 20.26 1.97
N LEU A 117 3.94 20.03 1.81
CA LEU A 117 3.33 19.57 0.56
C LEU A 117 2.07 20.40 0.27
N ASN A 118 2.23 21.69 0.04
CA ASN A 118 1.12 22.60 -0.23
C ASN A 118 0.61 22.45 -1.69
N VAL A 119 0.12 21.27 -2.02
CA VAL A 119 -0.44 20.96 -3.35
C VAL A 119 -1.88 20.46 -3.17
N HIS A 120 -2.78 21.08 -3.93
CA HIS A 120 -4.21 20.75 -3.89
C HIS A 120 -4.70 20.32 -5.27
N SER A 121 -5.65 19.42 -5.30
CA SER A 121 -6.35 19.06 -6.53
C SER A 121 -7.20 20.22 -7.04
N ALA A 122 -7.65 20.16 -8.29
CA ALA A 122 -8.58 21.14 -8.86
C ALA A 122 -9.89 21.30 -8.07
N LYS A 123 -10.22 20.33 -7.20
CA LYS A 123 -11.37 20.36 -6.30
C LYS A 123 -11.03 20.85 -4.89
N GLY A 124 -9.80 21.31 -4.65
CA GLY A 124 -9.34 21.81 -3.35
C GLY A 124 -8.93 20.72 -2.34
N HIS A 125 -8.88 19.44 -2.73
CA HIS A 125 -8.42 18.38 -1.84
C HIS A 125 -6.90 18.41 -1.71
N GLN A 126 -6.38 18.34 -0.47
CA GLN A 126 -4.96 18.18 -0.18
C GLN A 126 -4.41 16.93 -0.85
N LEU A 127 -3.31 17.05 -1.57
CA LEU A 127 -2.60 15.90 -2.11
C LEU A 127 -2.02 15.08 -0.95
N GLN A 128 -2.22 13.77 -0.99
CA GLN A 128 -1.66 12.83 -0.02
C GLN A 128 -0.33 12.26 -0.51
N SER A 129 0.47 11.84 0.44
CA SER A 129 1.77 11.21 0.21
C SER A 129 2.04 10.20 1.32
N GLY A 130 2.75 9.13 0.99
CA GLY A 130 3.36 8.22 1.95
C GLY A 130 4.85 8.10 1.67
N ILE A 131 5.64 7.76 2.67
CA ILE A 131 7.07 7.53 2.56
C ILE A 131 7.50 6.28 3.30
N THR A 132 8.40 5.52 2.68
CA THR A 132 9.17 4.44 3.32
C THR A 132 10.64 4.82 3.26
N ILE A 133 11.33 4.76 4.38
CA ILE A 133 12.76 5.06 4.52
C ILE A 133 13.49 3.75 4.77
N MET A 134 14.47 3.47 3.91
CA MET A 134 15.25 2.23 3.94
C MET A 134 16.73 2.54 4.17
N ASP A 135 17.37 1.74 5.00
CA ASP A 135 18.84 1.69 5.08
C ASP A 135 19.38 1.01 3.82
N PRO A 136 20.17 1.70 2.98
CA PRO A 136 20.66 1.15 1.71
C PRO A 136 21.71 0.03 1.88
N TYR A 137 22.29 -0.10 3.06
CA TYR A 137 23.33 -1.10 3.32
C TYR A 137 22.75 -2.43 3.81
N THR A 138 21.64 -2.38 4.52
CA THR A 138 20.99 -3.57 5.10
C THR A 138 19.68 -3.96 4.39
N GLY A 139 19.06 -3.02 3.67
CA GLY A 139 17.74 -3.19 3.09
C GLY A 139 16.60 -3.08 4.13
N ASN A 140 16.92 -2.78 5.38
CA ASN A 140 15.93 -2.65 6.44
C ASN A 140 15.10 -1.38 6.28
N ILE A 141 13.78 -1.48 6.47
CA ILE A 141 12.92 -0.30 6.61
C ILE A 141 13.15 0.26 8.02
N VAL A 142 13.59 1.51 8.08
CA VAL A 142 13.93 2.19 9.34
C VAL A 142 12.94 3.28 9.72
N GLY A 143 12.06 3.69 8.79
CA GLY A 143 11.00 4.65 9.03
C GLY A 143 9.88 4.55 7.99
N MET A 144 8.68 4.94 8.39
CA MET A 144 7.50 4.94 7.51
C MET A 144 6.49 5.98 7.98
N VAL A 145 5.95 6.76 7.05
CA VAL A 145 4.80 7.64 7.31
C VAL A 145 3.76 7.43 6.21
N GLY A 146 2.52 7.20 6.62
CA GLY A 146 1.46 6.76 5.73
C GLY A 146 0.62 7.87 5.11
N ALA A 147 0.62 9.09 5.66
CA ALA A 147 -0.17 10.19 5.13
C ALA A 147 0.34 11.56 5.60
N MET A 148 0.01 12.61 4.85
CA MET A 148 0.23 14.00 5.23
C MET A 148 -0.75 14.41 6.34
N GLY A 149 -0.26 15.25 7.24
CA GLY A 149 -0.99 15.75 8.40
C GLY A 149 -0.73 14.92 9.67
N PRO A 150 -1.10 15.45 10.85
CA PRO A 150 -0.92 14.75 12.10
C PRO A 150 -1.78 13.49 12.17
N LYS A 151 -1.20 12.38 12.62
CA LYS A 151 -1.93 11.12 12.84
C LYS A 151 -2.73 11.22 14.14
N THR A 152 -4.05 11.26 14.03
CA THR A 152 -4.96 11.48 15.17
C THR A 152 -5.69 10.22 15.64
N GLN A 153 -5.56 9.12 14.89
CA GLN A 153 -6.22 7.84 15.23
C GLN A 153 -5.48 6.66 14.62
N ASN A 154 -5.73 5.46 15.13
CA ASN A 154 -5.24 4.22 14.54
C ASN A 154 -6.14 3.74 13.38
N LEU A 155 -5.64 2.80 12.57
CA LEU A 155 -6.34 2.15 11.46
C LEU A 155 -6.80 3.11 10.36
N VAL A 156 -6.02 4.16 10.12
CA VAL A 156 -6.20 5.05 8.97
C VAL A 156 -5.43 4.53 7.75
N ASP A 157 -5.81 5.03 6.58
CA ASP A 157 -5.17 4.67 5.31
C ASP A 157 -3.67 4.99 5.34
N ASN A 158 -2.86 3.98 5.06
CA ASN A 158 -1.41 4.10 4.95
C ASN A 158 -1.00 4.08 3.48
N TYR A 159 -0.79 5.27 2.89
CA TYR A 159 -0.41 5.42 1.48
C TYR A 159 0.99 4.90 1.17
N ALA A 160 1.85 4.67 2.18
CA ALA A 160 3.18 4.08 1.96
C ALA A 160 3.13 2.60 1.56
N VAL A 161 2.02 1.90 1.86
CA VAL A 161 1.82 0.46 1.57
C VAL A 161 0.59 0.18 0.71
N GLN A 162 -0.16 1.21 0.32
CA GLN A 162 -1.26 1.05 -0.62
C GLN A 162 -0.74 0.85 -2.05
N LYS A 163 -1.47 0.03 -2.80
CA LYS A 163 -1.17 -0.21 -4.20
C LYS A 163 -1.59 0.98 -5.06
N HIS A 164 -0.66 1.51 -5.84
CA HIS A 164 -0.87 2.63 -6.74
C HIS A 164 -0.18 2.40 -8.08
N GLN A 165 -0.71 3.01 -9.13
CA GLN A 165 -0.01 3.05 -10.41
C GLN A 165 1.26 3.89 -10.28
N VAL A 166 2.40 3.25 -10.47
CA VAL A 166 3.72 3.88 -10.27
C VAL A 166 4.16 4.74 -11.46
N GLY A 167 3.50 4.61 -12.60
CA GLY A 167 3.84 5.34 -13.80
C GLY A 167 5.29 5.12 -14.23
N SER A 168 5.90 6.14 -14.80
CA SER A 168 7.27 6.07 -15.34
C SER A 168 8.37 5.78 -14.31
N SER A 169 8.08 5.80 -13.01
CA SER A 169 9.06 5.41 -11.98
C SER A 169 9.41 3.91 -12.04
N ILE A 170 8.60 3.11 -12.72
CA ILE A 170 8.87 1.68 -12.94
C ILE A 170 9.99 1.43 -13.98
N LYS A 171 10.22 2.33 -14.91
CA LYS A 171 11.14 2.14 -16.03
C LYS A 171 12.54 1.68 -15.64
N PRO A 172 13.19 2.24 -14.62
CA PRO A 172 14.47 1.72 -14.16
C PRO A 172 14.44 0.25 -13.78
N LEU A 173 13.33 -0.23 -13.23
CA LEU A 173 13.18 -1.59 -12.69
C LEU A 173 12.82 -2.61 -13.76
N THR A 174 11.70 -2.42 -14.45
CA THR A 174 11.17 -3.42 -15.40
C THR A 174 11.75 -3.30 -16.81
N VAL A 175 12.24 -2.13 -17.21
CA VAL A 175 12.74 -1.89 -18.55
C VAL A 175 14.28 -1.96 -18.58
N TYR A 176 14.89 -0.95 -17.99
CA TYR A 176 16.32 -0.71 -18.23
C TYR A 176 17.22 -1.66 -17.46
N SER A 177 16.96 -1.93 -16.17
CA SER A 177 17.78 -2.89 -15.43
C SER A 177 17.64 -4.29 -16.00
N ALA A 178 16.44 -4.72 -16.37
CA ALA A 178 16.19 -6.02 -17.01
C ALA A 178 16.95 -6.16 -18.34
N ALA A 179 16.83 -5.16 -19.23
CA ALA A 179 17.45 -5.20 -20.55
C ALA A 179 18.99 -5.10 -20.48
N LEU A 180 19.53 -4.34 -19.54
CA LEU A 180 20.99 -4.22 -19.30
C LEU A 180 21.55 -5.52 -18.70
N ASP A 181 20.86 -6.08 -17.72
CA ASP A 181 21.28 -7.33 -17.05
C ASP A 181 21.28 -8.52 -18.01
N ALA A 182 20.29 -8.60 -18.89
CA ALA A 182 20.22 -9.61 -19.93
C ALA A 182 21.21 -9.37 -21.10
N GLY A 183 21.91 -8.23 -21.13
CA GLY A 183 22.78 -7.87 -22.23
C GLY A 183 22.06 -7.58 -23.56
N ALA A 184 20.73 -7.42 -23.52
CA ALA A 184 19.94 -7.10 -24.70
C ALA A 184 20.25 -5.69 -25.25
N VAL A 185 20.66 -4.79 -24.37
CA VAL A 185 21.05 -3.42 -24.70
C VAL A 185 22.22 -2.95 -23.84
N THR A 186 22.83 -1.84 -24.24
CA THR A 186 23.83 -1.09 -23.47
C THR A 186 23.37 0.36 -23.29
N PRO A 187 23.94 1.15 -22.38
CA PRO A 187 23.60 2.57 -22.26
C PRO A 187 23.79 3.38 -23.55
N ALA A 188 24.69 2.93 -24.45
CA ALA A 188 24.95 3.55 -25.73
C ALA A 188 24.08 3.01 -26.87
N THR A 189 23.29 1.97 -26.65
CA THR A 189 22.33 1.46 -27.64
C THR A 189 21.35 2.58 -28.00
N THR A 190 21.07 2.73 -29.30
CA THR A 190 20.22 3.77 -29.83
C THR A 190 18.95 3.20 -30.44
N PHE A 191 17.82 3.82 -30.14
CA PHE A 191 16.54 3.59 -30.83
C PHE A 191 16.04 4.88 -31.47
N ASP A 192 15.09 4.74 -32.38
CA ASP A 192 14.45 5.90 -32.98
C ASP A 192 13.34 6.42 -32.05
N ASN A 193 13.49 7.64 -31.59
CA ASN A 193 12.50 8.29 -30.74
C ASN A 193 11.30 8.77 -31.58
N TYR A 194 10.50 7.81 -32.01
CA TYR A 194 9.23 7.99 -32.69
C TYR A 194 8.19 6.99 -32.18
N PRO A 195 6.89 7.25 -32.35
CA PRO A 195 5.86 6.26 -32.05
C PRO A 195 6.12 4.97 -32.82
N VAL A 196 5.95 3.84 -32.14
CA VAL A 196 6.25 2.52 -32.72
C VAL A 196 5.08 1.95 -33.53
N GLU A 197 3.86 2.36 -33.17
CA GLU A 197 2.64 1.87 -33.81
C GLU A 197 1.49 2.88 -33.75
N LEU A 198 0.37 2.53 -34.38
CA LEU A 198 -0.90 3.24 -34.25
C LEU A 198 -1.84 2.44 -33.33
N MET A 199 -2.22 3.03 -32.20
CA MET A 199 -3.22 2.48 -31.29
C MET A 199 -4.48 3.34 -31.36
N ASN A 200 -5.61 2.76 -31.76
CA ASN A 200 -6.88 3.47 -31.99
C ASN A 200 -6.72 4.71 -32.89
N ASN A 201 -6.04 4.55 -34.01
CA ASN A 201 -5.70 5.61 -34.98
C ASN A 201 -4.88 6.77 -34.41
N SER A 202 -4.24 6.60 -33.27
CA SER A 202 -3.32 7.59 -32.68
C SER A 202 -1.90 7.02 -32.57
N PRO A 203 -0.86 7.82 -32.87
CA PRO A 203 0.52 7.40 -32.66
C PRO A 203 0.77 6.98 -31.23
N TRP A 204 1.40 5.82 -31.00
CA TRP A 204 1.69 5.25 -29.70
C TRP A 204 3.14 4.72 -29.65
N PRO A 205 3.84 4.82 -28.48
CA PRO A 205 3.47 5.62 -27.32
C PRO A 205 3.69 7.12 -27.57
N LYS A 206 2.98 7.96 -26.81
CA LYS A 206 3.26 9.40 -26.79
C LYS A 206 4.28 9.72 -25.71
N ASN A 207 5.25 10.57 -26.03
CA ASN A 207 6.17 11.12 -25.02
C ASN A 207 5.50 12.26 -24.22
N SER A 208 6.07 12.59 -23.06
CA SER A 208 5.70 13.78 -22.31
C SER A 208 6.96 14.61 -22.01
N PRO A 209 7.10 15.80 -22.60
CA PRO A 209 6.25 16.41 -23.64
C PRO A 209 6.20 15.62 -24.93
N ASN A 210 5.17 15.83 -25.76
CA ASN A 210 4.95 15.10 -27.01
C ASN A 210 5.93 15.56 -28.12
N THR A 211 7.21 15.27 -27.91
CA THR A 211 8.33 15.63 -28.79
C THR A 211 9.14 14.39 -29.17
N TYR A 212 9.64 14.37 -30.40
CA TYR A 212 10.38 13.25 -30.95
C TYR A 212 11.67 13.77 -31.59
N THR A 213 12.81 13.19 -31.18
CA THR A 213 14.15 13.73 -31.50
C THR A 213 14.95 12.84 -32.48
N GLY A 214 14.35 11.80 -33.03
CA GLY A 214 15.05 10.81 -33.86
C GLY A 214 15.95 9.90 -33.01
N ARG A 215 17.07 9.47 -33.58
CA ARG A 215 17.96 8.52 -32.91
C ARG A 215 18.40 9.02 -31.55
N THR A 216 18.10 8.25 -30.53
CA THR A 216 18.28 8.59 -29.12
C THR A 216 18.89 7.42 -28.37
N MET A 217 19.95 7.66 -27.59
CA MET A 217 20.58 6.63 -26.76
C MET A 217 19.68 6.28 -25.55
N ILE A 218 19.78 5.04 -25.09
CA ILE A 218 19.06 4.56 -23.88
C ILE A 218 19.37 5.44 -22.68
N GLY A 219 20.64 5.83 -22.47
CA GLY A 219 20.99 6.73 -21.36
C GLY A 219 20.21 8.04 -21.36
N GLU A 220 19.94 8.62 -22.53
CA GLU A 220 19.07 9.80 -22.69
C GLU A 220 17.59 9.43 -22.49
N GLY A 221 17.19 8.24 -22.93
CA GLY A 221 15.86 7.69 -22.70
C GLY A 221 15.52 7.57 -21.21
N VAL A 222 16.48 7.11 -20.41
CA VAL A 222 16.37 7.06 -18.94
C VAL A 222 16.30 8.47 -18.35
N ARG A 223 17.25 9.32 -18.68
CA ARG A 223 17.38 10.67 -18.12
C ARG A 223 16.12 11.53 -18.35
N ARG A 224 15.49 11.39 -19.50
CA ARG A 224 14.29 12.15 -19.89
C ARG A 224 13.00 11.37 -19.78
N SER A 225 13.06 10.13 -19.30
CA SER A 225 11.88 9.24 -19.16
C SER A 225 11.10 9.10 -20.49
N ILE A 226 11.81 8.89 -21.60
CA ILE A 226 11.21 8.84 -22.95
C ILE A 226 10.43 7.54 -23.12
N ASN A 227 9.11 7.64 -23.40
CA ASN A 227 8.23 6.47 -23.53
C ASN A 227 8.55 5.60 -24.74
N THR A 228 8.84 6.21 -25.88
CA THR A 228 9.19 5.47 -27.12
C THR A 228 10.45 4.63 -26.94
N ILE A 229 11.44 5.13 -26.21
CA ILE A 229 12.67 4.38 -25.92
C ILE A 229 12.40 3.25 -24.92
N ALA A 230 11.58 3.50 -23.89
CA ALA A 230 11.21 2.46 -22.92
C ALA A 230 10.47 1.30 -23.59
N VAL A 231 9.50 1.61 -24.45
CA VAL A 231 8.74 0.59 -25.21
C VAL A 231 9.68 -0.26 -26.08
N GLN A 232 10.50 0.38 -26.92
CA GLN A 232 11.44 -0.33 -27.79
C GLN A 232 12.48 -1.15 -26.99
N THR A 233 12.84 -0.70 -25.79
CA THR A 233 13.73 -1.46 -24.90
C THR A 233 13.06 -2.73 -24.38
N VAL A 234 11.77 -2.67 -23.97
CA VAL A 234 11.00 -3.87 -23.58
C VAL A 234 10.82 -4.81 -24.77
N GLU A 235 10.56 -4.28 -25.96
CA GLU A 235 10.43 -5.10 -27.18
C GLU A 235 11.76 -5.79 -27.53
N ALA A 236 12.89 -5.12 -27.38
CA ALA A 236 14.19 -5.69 -27.63
C ALA A 236 14.60 -6.78 -26.63
N LEU A 237 14.18 -6.63 -25.37
CA LEU A 237 14.38 -7.64 -24.32
C LEU A 237 13.41 -8.81 -24.48
N GLY A 238 12.15 -8.51 -24.77
CA GLY A 238 11.02 -9.42 -24.69
C GLY A 238 10.15 -9.17 -23.44
N VAL A 239 8.83 -9.16 -23.66
CA VAL A 239 7.85 -8.90 -22.58
C VAL A 239 7.94 -9.94 -21.47
N VAL A 240 8.11 -11.22 -21.85
CA VAL A 240 8.22 -12.34 -20.91
C VAL A 240 9.44 -12.19 -20.01
N ASP A 241 10.59 -11.84 -20.57
CA ASP A 241 11.83 -11.68 -19.82
C ASP A 241 11.78 -10.45 -18.91
N SER A 242 11.20 -9.36 -19.37
CA SER A 242 10.94 -8.17 -18.53
C SER A 242 10.03 -8.48 -17.35
N TYR A 243 8.95 -9.23 -17.57
CA TYR A 243 8.02 -9.64 -16.52
C TYR A 243 8.67 -10.61 -15.52
N ALA A 244 9.39 -11.62 -16.02
CA ALA A 244 10.11 -12.58 -15.18
C ALA A 244 11.17 -11.88 -14.33
N TYR A 245 11.95 -10.97 -14.90
CA TYR A 245 12.90 -10.16 -14.14
C TYR A 245 12.22 -9.38 -13.01
N ALA A 246 11.09 -8.74 -13.30
CA ALA A 246 10.33 -7.97 -12.30
C ALA A 246 9.79 -8.84 -11.16
N THR A 247 9.23 -10.01 -11.49
CA THR A 247 8.58 -10.89 -10.50
C THR A 247 9.57 -11.79 -9.76
N GLU A 248 10.50 -12.41 -10.48
CA GLU A 248 11.39 -13.43 -9.92
C GLU A 248 12.64 -12.82 -9.30
N LYS A 249 13.23 -11.79 -9.93
CA LYS A 249 14.47 -11.18 -9.48
C LYS A 249 14.25 -9.99 -8.54
N LEU A 250 13.24 -9.16 -8.81
CA LEU A 250 12.91 -8.00 -7.98
C LEU A 250 11.79 -8.26 -6.97
N GLY A 251 11.09 -9.40 -7.08
CA GLY A 251 10.01 -9.76 -6.15
C GLY A 251 8.76 -8.88 -6.25
N LEU A 252 8.54 -8.21 -7.40
CA LEU A 252 7.35 -7.39 -7.59
C LEU A 252 6.10 -8.27 -7.72
N SER A 253 5.04 -7.92 -7.00
CA SER A 253 3.76 -8.65 -7.00
C SER A 253 2.90 -8.24 -8.20
N LEU A 254 3.36 -8.53 -9.42
CA LEU A 254 2.62 -8.28 -10.66
C LEU A 254 1.57 -9.36 -10.92
N VAL A 255 0.52 -9.01 -11.65
CA VAL A 255 -0.51 -9.96 -12.11
C VAL A 255 -0.24 -10.35 -13.57
N PRO A 256 -0.79 -11.50 -14.06
CA PRO A 256 -0.56 -11.93 -15.45
C PRO A 256 -0.93 -10.90 -16.51
N GLU A 257 -1.91 -10.04 -16.24
CA GLU A 257 -2.35 -8.96 -17.13
C GLU A 257 -1.29 -7.86 -17.30
N ASP A 258 -0.35 -7.76 -16.36
CA ASP A 258 0.77 -6.82 -16.44
C ASP A 258 1.87 -7.30 -17.40
N MET A 259 1.82 -8.57 -17.88
CA MET A 259 2.77 -9.11 -18.84
C MET A 259 2.47 -8.58 -20.26
N ALA A 260 2.60 -7.27 -20.43
CA ALA A 260 2.42 -6.56 -21.68
C ALA A 260 3.37 -5.37 -21.76
N VAL A 261 3.65 -4.91 -23.00
CA VAL A 261 4.62 -3.81 -23.22
C VAL A 261 4.22 -2.54 -22.47
N SER A 262 2.96 -2.14 -22.55
CA SER A 262 2.48 -0.88 -21.96
C SER A 262 2.60 -0.84 -20.43
N PRO A 263 2.09 -1.83 -19.65
CA PRO A 263 2.27 -1.87 -18.22
C PRO A 263 3.74 -1.85 -17.79
N LEU A 264 4.57 -2.71 -18.39
CA LEU A 264 5.98 -2.83 -18.03
C LEU A 264 6.81 -1.61 -18.42
N ALA A 265 6.52 -0.97 -19.57
CA ALA A 265 7.28 0.18 -20.06
C ALA A 265 6.85 1.53 -19.46
N MET A 266 5.61 1.67 -19.02
CA MET A 266 5.03 2.97 -18.63
C MET A 266 4.35 2.97 -17.24
N GLY A 267 4.29 1.82 -16.58
CA GLY A 267 3.82 1.70 -15.19
C GLY A 267 2.30 1.77 -15.01
N GLY A 268 1.53 1.40 -16.02
CA GLY A 268 0.10 1.13 -15.88
C GLY A 268 -0.17 -0.24 -15.26
N LEU A 269 0.57 -0.58 -14.20
CA LEU A 269 0.51 -1.86 -13.52
C LEU A 269 -0.72 -1.98 -12.63
N THR A 270 -1.15 -3.22 -12.42
CA THR A 270 -2.36 -3.56 -11.65
C THR A 270 -1.98 -3.94 -10.21
N TYR A 271 -1.32 -3.06 -9.48
CA TYR A 271 -1.14 -3.24 -8.04
C TYR A 271 -1.23 -1.97 -7.24
#